data_9cfe179ac5fdb7787b4f0f495e2368eb
#
_entry.id   9cfe179ac5fdb7787b4f0f495e2368eb
#
_cell.length_a   1.000
_cell.length_b   1.000
_cell.length_c   1.000
_cell.angle_alpha   90.00
_cell.angle_beta   90.00
_cell.angle_gamma   90.00
#
_symmetry.space_group_name_H-M   'P 1'
#
loop_
_entity.id
_entity.type
_entity.pdbx_description
1 polymer ?
#
loop_
_entity_poly.entity_id
_entity_poly.type
_entity_poly.pdbx_seq_one_letter_code
_entity_poly.pdbx_strand_id
1 'polypeptide(L)'
;MSIDARKPGETFLEYRDRVINKISPSFCGAKWYNATIWLGNGATTSCHHPPSHKIPLTDLEKSYKAIHNTTYKKAVRKQMLEGVRPKECDYCWRIEDLGKDMISDRTHKSVIYTDKELNDAKEKLGASED
;
A
#
# COMPACT_ATOMS: atom_id res chain seq x y z
N MET A 1 17.88 1.56 -10.10
CA MET A 1 18.36 0.64 -9.05
C MET A 1 17.29 0.49 -7.99
N SER A 2 16.88 -0.73 -7.69
CA SER A 2 15.84 -0.95 -6.69
C SER A 2 16.46 -1.08 -5.29
N ILE A 3 15.73 -0.58 -4.29
CA ILE A 3 16.11 -0.73 -2.90
C ILE A 3 15.60 -2.08 -2.41
N ASP A 4 16.40 -2.73 -1.58
CA ASP A 4 15.96 -3.89 -0.81
C ASP A 4 16.20 -3.54 0.66
N ALA A 5 15.13 -3.25 1.38
CA ALA A 5 15.22 -2.78 2.77
C ALA A 5 15.49 -3.90 3.78
N ARG A 6 15.61 -5.16 3.32
CA ARG A 6 15.97 -6.24 4.22
C ARG A 6 17.39 -6.05 4.75
N LYS A 7 17.61 -6.50 5.98
CA LYS A 7 18.96 -6.58 6.53
C LYS A 7 19.71 -7.72 5.85
N PRO A 8 21.06 -7.67 5.82
CA PRO A 8 21.84 -8.78 5.25
C PRO A 8 21.45 -10.11 5.91
N GLY A 9 21.12 -11.11 5.08
CA GLY A 9 20.71 -12.43 5.55
C GLY A 9 19.27 -12.53 6.05
N GLU A 10 18.52 -11.44 6.06
CA GLU A 10 17.13 -11.45 6.52
C GLU A 10 16.22 -12.04 5.45
N THR A 11 15.36 -12.98 5.85
CA THR A 11 14.35 -13.53 4.94
C THR A 11 13.20 -12.55 4.79
N PHE A 12 12.36 -12.73 3.74
CA PHE A 12 11.16 -11.91 3.57
C PHE A 12 10.19 -12.09 4.75
N LEU A 13 10.11 -13.29 5.30
CA LEU A 13 9.25 -13.55 6.45
C LEU A 13 9.73 -12.77 7.68
N GLU A 14 11.02 -12.78 7.95
CA GLU A 14 11.60 -12.02 9.05
C GLU A 14 11.42 -10.52 8.85
N TYR A 15 11.62 -10.03 7.63
CA TYR A 15 11.41 -8.63 7.28
C TYR A 15 9.95 -8.23 7.50
N ARG A 16 9.01 -9.04 7.02
CA ARG A 16 7.58 -8.77 7.17
C ARG A 16 7.22 -8.56 8.64
N ASP A 17 7.68 -9.46 9.49
CA ASP A 17 7.34 -9.40 10.92
C ASP A 17 8.07 -8.28 11.65
N ARG A 18 9.27 -7.93 11.21
CA ARG A 18 10.05 -6.83 11.80
C ARG A 18 9.52 -5.46 11.42
N VAL A 19 9.03 -5.29 10.20
CA VAL A 19 8.69 -3.96 9.66
C VAL A 19 7.20 -3.80 9.40
N ILE A 20 6.66 -4.47 8.39
CA ILE A 20 5.29 -4.15 7.95
C ILE A 20 4.21 -4.65 8.90
N ASN A 21 4.37 -5.85 9.46
CA ASN A 21 3.40 -6.37 10.43
C ASN A 21 3.50 -5.63 11.76
N LYS A 22 4.64 -5.01 12.05
CA LYS A 22 4.81 -4.20 13.24
C LYS A 22 4.05 -2.88 13.13
N ILE A 23 3.91 -2.34 11.91
CA ILE A 23 3.06 -1.18 11.67
C ILE A 23 1.60 -1.61 11.80
N SER A 24 1.22 -2.66 11.08
CA SER A 24 -0.11 -3.24 11.12
C SER A 24 -0.10 -4.56 10.36
N PRO A 25 -0.85 -5.59 10.80
CA PRO A 25 -0.89 -6.88 10.11
C PRO A 25 -1.51 -6.81 8.70
N SER A 26 -2.13 -5.70 8.33
CA SER A 26 -2.69 -5.49 6.99
C SER A 26 -1.98 -4.40 6.19
N PHE A 27 -0.85 -3.87 6.68
CA PHE A 27 -0.15 -2.77 6.04
C PHE A 27 0.55 -3.18 4.75
N CYS A 28 0.48 -2.31 3.74
CA CYS A 28 1.25 -2.44 2.49
C CYS A 28 1.71 -1.05 2.04
N GLY A 29 3.03 -0.88 1.93
CA GLY A 29 3.63 0.41 1.55
C GLY A 29 3.23 0.90 0.17
N ALA A 30 2.86 -0.02 -0.74
CA ALA A 30 2.42 0.37 -2.08
C ALA A 30 1.19 1.28 -2.05
N LYS A 31 0.34 1.16 -1.03
CA LYS A 31 -0.85 2.01 -0.91
C LYS A 31 -0.50 3.48 -0.68
N TRP A 32 0.68 3.76 -0.18
CA TRP A 32 1.13 5.13 0.06
C TRP A 32 2.05 5.65 -1.03
N TYR A 33 2.89 4.80 -1.60
CA TYR A 33 4.00 5.24 -2.44
C TYR A 33 3.93 4.81 -3.89
N ASN A 34 2.94 4.00 -4.26
CA ASN A 34 2.76 3.57 -5.65
C ASN A 34 1.42 4.05 -6.18
N ALA A 35 1.39 4.43 -7.45
CA ALA A 35 0.16 4.84 -8.09
C ALA A 35 0.23 4.52 -9.59
N THR A 36 -0.85 4.02 -10.13
CA THR A 36 -1.05 3.88 -11.57
C THR A 36 -2.27 4.71 -11.94
N ILE A 37 -2.15 5.45 -13.04
CA ILE A 37 -3.21 6.35 -13.50
C ILE A 37 -3.46 6.04 -14.97
N TRP A 38 -4.73 5.76 -15.29
CA TRP A 38 -5.17 5.55 -16.67
C TRP A 38 -5.80 6.83 -17.17
N LEU A 39 -5.08 7.56 -18.04
CA LEU A 39 -5.54 8.87 -18.54
C LEU A 39 -6.78 8.74 -19.40
N GLY A 40 -6.93 7.63 -20.12
CA GLY A 40 -8.04 7.45 -21.04
C GLY A 40 -9.41 7.40 -20.38
N ASN A 41 -9.49 7.00 -19.12
CA ASN A 41 -10.77 6.89 -18.41
C ASN A 41 -10.77 7.53 -17.02
N GLY A 42 -9.70 8.23 -16.66
CA GLY A 42 -9.63 8.90 -15.36
C GLY A 42 -9.64 7.97 -14.15
N ALA A 43 -9.07 6.77 -14.30
CA ALA A 43 -9.03 5.79 -13.24
C ALA A 43 -7.65 5.69 -12.59
N THR A 44 -7.58 5.16 -11.39
CA THR A 44 -6.33 5.00 -10.64
C THR A 44 -6.36 3.79 -9.73
N THR A 45 -5.17 3.28 -9.40
CA THR A 45 -4.98 2.31 -8.32
C THR A 45 -3.65 2.58 -7.63
N SER A 46 -3.45 1.98 -6.45
CA SER A 46 -2.16 2.00 -5.76
C SER A 46 -1.35 0.72 -5.98
N CYS A 47 -1.97 -0.32 -6.58
CA CYS A 47 -1.33 -1.60 -6.85
C CYS A 47 -2.00 -2.20 -8.08
N HIS A 48 -1.31 -3.09 -8.79
CA HIS A 48 -1.88 -3.69 -10.01
C HIS A 48 -2.90 -4.80 -9.73
N HIS A 49 -2.94 -5.34 -8.53
CA HIS A 49 -3.87 -6.43 -8.20
C HIS A 49 -5.33 -5.97 -8.03
N PRO A 50 -5.62 -4.87 -7.32
CA PRO A 50 -7.01 -4.42 -7.19
C PRO A 50 -7.54 -3.83 -8.49
N PRO A 51 -8.86 -3.87 -8.71
CA PRO A 51 -9.43 -3.15 -9.84
C PRO A 51 -9.22 -1.64 -9.70
N SER A 52 -9.14 -0.95 -10.83
CA SER A 52 -9.03 0.51 -10.82
C SER A 52 -10.37 1.14 -10.40
N HIS A 53 -10.31 2.32 -9.84
CA HIS A 53 -11.49 3.12 -9.56
C HIS A 53 -11.34 4.50 -10.18
N LYS A 54 -12.47 5.13 -10.50
CA LYS A 54 -12.43 6.46 -11.09
C LYS A 54 -12.06 7.51 -10.04
N ILE A 55 -11.33 8.53 -10.48
CA ILE A 55 -11.02 9.68 -9.63
C ILE A 55 -12.25 10.58 -9.65
N PRO A 56 -12.95 10.79 -8.52
CA PRO A 56 -14.13 11.64 -8.50
C PRO A 56 -13.77 13.09 -8.81
N LEU A 57 -14.58 13.75 -9.65
CA LEU A 57 -14.37 15.16 -9.95
C LEU A 57 -14.43 16.01 -8.69
N THR A 58 -15.27 15.62 -7.73
CA THR A 58 -15.38 16.32 -6.46
C THR A 58 -14.07 16.29 -5.67
N ASP A 59 -13.32 15.20 -5.77
CA ASP A 59 -12.00 15.12 -5.13
C ASP A 59 -11.01 16.03 -5.82
N LEU A 60 -11.03 16.07 -7.16
CA LEU A 60 -10.12 16.93 -7.94
C LEU A 60 -10.41 18.42 -7.71
N GLU A 61 -11.67 18.78 -7.52
CA GLU A 61 -12.05 20.17 -7.21
C GLU A 61 -11.44 20.64 -5.90
N LYS A 62 -11.26 19.74 -4.95
CA LYS A 62 -10.65 20.06 -3.67
C LYS A 62 -9.14 20.14 -3.74
N SER A 63 -8.51 19.26 -4.54
CA SER A 63 -7.06 19.21 -4.64
C SER A 63 -6.62 18.38 -5.87
N TYR A 64 -5.67 18.90 -6.62
CA TYR A 64 -5.07 18.13 -7.70
C TYR A 64 -4.36 16.87 -7.19
N LYS A 65 -4.00 16.84 -5.92
CA LYS A 65 -3.36 15.65 -5.30
C LYS A 65 -4.30 14.46 -5.23
N ALA A 66 -5.59 14.64 -5.49
CA ALA A 66 -6.55 13.54 -5.59
C ALA A 66 -6.17 12.52 -6.66
N ILE A 67 -5.30 12.86 -7.61
CA ILE A 67 -4.77 11.90 -8.57
C ILE A 67 -4.14 10.70 -7.82
N HIS A 68 -3.46 10.97 -6.72
CA HIS A 68 -2.83 9.95 -5.88
C HIS A 68 -3.56 9.75 -4.55
N ASN A 69 -4.43 10.67 -4.16
CA ASN A 69 -5.06 10.70 -2.84
C ASN A 69 -6.57 10.81 -2.93
N THR A 70 -7.20 9.89 -3.70
CA THR A 70 -8.67 9.85 -3.74
C THR A 70 -9.22 9.52 -2.35
N THR A 71 -10.47 9.89 -2.11
CA THR A 71 -11.19 9.52 -0.88
C THR A 71 -11.16 8.00 -0.71
N TYR A 72 -11.30 7.26 -1.80
CA TYR A 72 -11.23 5.80 -1.78
C TYR A 72 -9.86 5.30 -1.30
N LYS A 73 -8.77 5.84 -1.86
CA LYS A 73 -7.42 5.43 -1.45
C LYS A 73 -7.15 5.73 0.02
N LYS A 74 -7.60 6.89 0.50
CA LYS A 74 -7.43 7.25 1.91
C LYS A 74 -8.19 6.30 2.84
N ALA A 75 -9.39 5.87 2.43
CA ALA A 75 -10.16 4.90 3.21
C ALA A 75 -9.47 3.54 3.28
N VAL A 76 -8.87 3.08 2.18
CA VAL A 76 -8.10 1.83 2.16
C VAL A 76 -6.88 1.93 3.08
N ARG A 77 -6.14 3.04 3.02
CA ARG A 77 -4.98 3.26 3.89
C ARG A 77 -5.38 3.24 5.36
N LYS A 78 -6.51 3.87 5.68
CA LYS A 78 -7.02 3.86 7.06
C LYS A 78 -7.30 2.45 7.54
N GLN A 79 -7.96 1.62 6.73
CA GLN A 79 -8.21 0.22 7.07
C GLN A 79 -6.89 -0.51 7.36
N MET A 80 -5.89 -0.30 6.52
CA MET A 80 -4.58 -0.94 6.72
C MET A 80 -3.93 -0.55 8.04
N LEU A 81 -4.04 0.72 8.43
CA LEU A 81 -3.48 1.17 9.71
C LEU A 81 -4.26 0.65 10.91
N GLU A 82 -5.53 0.32 10.72
CA GLU A 82 -6.39 -0.23 11.78
C GLU A 82 -6.33 -1.75 11.88
N GLY A 83 -5.48 -2.41 11.07
CA GLY A 83 -5.37 -3.85 11.06
C GLY A 83 -6.52 -4.54 10.32
N VAL A 84 -7.32 -3.80 9.57
CA VAL A 84 -8.41 -4.34 8.76
C VAL A 84 -7.88 -4.65 7.36
N ARG A 85 -8.24 -5.81 6.84
CA ARG A 85 -7.84 -6.22 5.48
C ARG A 85 -8.77 -5.59 4.45
N PRO A 86 -8.29 -4.65 3.61
CA PRO A 86 -9.13 -4.11 2.54
C PRO A 86 -9.52 -5.22 1.56
N LYS A 87 -10.78 -5.26 1.16
CA LYS A 87 -11.28 -6.29 0.24
C LYS A 87 -10.59 -6.25 -1.12
N GLU A 88 -10.19 -5.07 -1.57
CA GLU A 88 -9.53 -4.94 -2.87
C GLU A 88 -8.18 -5.64 -2.92
N CYS A 89 -7.59 -5.97 -1.77
CA CYS A 89 -6.32 -6.68 -1.67
C CYS A 89 -6.48 -8.19 -1.50
N ASP A 90 -7.63 -8.73 -1.89
CA ASP A 90 -7.96 -10.14 -1.74
C ASP A 90 -6.88 -11.08 -2.29
N TYR A 91 -6.22 -10.71 -3.38
CA TYR A 91 -5.12 -11.50 -3.94
C TYR A 91 -4.05 -11.79 -2.89
N CYS A 92 -3.62 -10.76 -2.16
CA CYS A 92 -2.59 -10.93 -1.12
C CYS A 92 -3.11 -11.75 0.06
N TRP A 93 -4.36 -11.48 0.47
CA TRP A 93 -4.92 -12.19 1.64
C TRP A 93 -5.11 -13.67 1.36
N ARG A 94 -5.50 -14.04 0.14
CA ARG A 94 -5.64 -15.45 -0.23
C ARG A 94 -4.32 -16.20 -0.14
N ILE A 95 -3.22 -15.55 -0.54
CA ILE A 95 -1.90 -16.15 -0.45
C ILE A 95 -1.49 -16.31 1.01
N GLU A 96 -1.65 -15.26 1.81
CA GLU A 96 -1.26 -15.29 3.22
C GLU A 96 -2.08 -16.28 4.02
N ASP A 97 -3.34 -16.48 3.64
CA ASP A 97 -4.23 -17.43 4.34
C ASP A 97 -3.90 -18.88 4.03
N LEU A 98 -3.04 -19.17 3.06
CA LEU A 98 -2.57 -20.53 2.80
C LEU A 98 -1.64 -21.04 3.91
N GLY A 99 -1.05 -20.16 4.68
CA GLY A 99 -0.18 -20.52 5.79
C GLY A 99 0.60 -19.33 6.29
N LYS A 100 0.96 -19.34 7.56
CA LYS A 100 1.67 -18.22 8.19
C LYS A 100 3.06 -17.93 7.58
N ASP A 101 3.61 -18.90 6.85
CA ASP A 101 4.92 -18.73 6.20
C ASP A 101 4.77 -18.28 4.73
N MET A 102 3.55 -18.07 4.27
CA MET A 102 3.30 -17.65 2.89
C MET A 102 3.46 -16.15 2.75
N ILE A 103 4.31 -15.73 1.83
CA ILE A 103 4.62 -14.33 1.57
C ILE A 103 3.86 -13.85 0.34
N SER A 104 3.07 -12.79 0.52
CA SER A 104 2.34 -12.15 -0.58
C SER A 104 3.10 -10.94 -1.12
N ASP A 105 2.60 -10.37 -2.21
CA ASP A 105 3.18 -9.16 -2.80
C ASP A 105 3.15 -7.96 -1.86
N ARG A 106 2.33 -7.97 -0.83
CA ARG A 106 2.34 -6.96 0.22
C ARG A 106 3.76 -6.77 0.78
N THR A 107 4.45 -7.87 1.02
CA THR A 107 5.84 -7.84 1.48
C THR A 107 6.80 -7.43 0.37
N HIS A 108 6.66 -8.03 -0.82
CA HIS A 108 7.55 -7.72 -1.95
C HIS A 108 7.44 -6.27 -2.42
N LYS A 109 6.25 -5.68 -2.36
CA LYS A 109 6.04 -4.30 -2.75
C LYS A 109 6.45 -3.30 -1.67
N SER A 110 6.55 -3.73 -0.43
CA SER A 110 6.96 -2.86 0.67
C SER A 110 8.48 -2.78 0.81
N VAL A 111 9.18 -3.87 0.48
CA VAL A 111 10.63 -3.98 0.71
C VAL A 111 11.46 -3.01 -0.14
N ILE A 112 10.86 -2.42 -1.18
CA ILE A 112 11.53 -1.44 -2.03
C ILE A 112 11.55 -0.03 -1.43
N TYR A 113 10.88 0.17 -0.29
CA TYR A 113 10.87 1.43 0.44
C TYR A 113 11.68 1.28 1.72
N THR A 114 12.28 2.38 2.19
CA THR A 114 13.06 2.34 3.44
C THR A 114 12.15 2.13 4.64
N ASP A 115 12.72 1.61 5.72
CA ASP A 115 11.99 1.43 6.98
C ASP A 115 11.41 2.76 7.46
N LYS A 116 12.18 3.85 7.29
CA LYS A 116 11.73 5.19 7.66
C LYS A 116 10.50 5.62 6.86
N GLU A 117 10.52 5.40 5.53
CA GLU A 117 9.39 5.76 4.68
C GLU A 117 8.13 5.00 5.08
N LEU A 118 8.25 3.70 5.38
CA LEU A 118 7.11 2.90 5.80
C LEU A 118 6.59 3.33 7.16
N ASN A 119 7.47 3.67 8.09
CA ASN A 119 7.05 4.17 9.40
C ASN A 119 6.43 5.56 9.32
N ASP A 120 6.89 6.40 8.40
CA ASP A 120 6.29 7.71 8.16
C ASP A 120 4.87 7.58 7.63
N ALA A 121 4.59 6.53 6.84
CA ALA A 121 3.26 6.31 6.25
C ALA A 121 2.17 6.18 7.31
N LYS A 122 2.47 5.62 8.47
CA LYS A 122 1.46 5.43 9.52
C LYS A 122 0.94 6.75 10.10
N GLU A 123 1.65 7.84 9.86
CA GLU A 123 1.28 9.15 10.39
C GLU A 123 0.38 9.94 9.44
N LYS A 124 0.06 9.40 8.25
CA LYS A 124 -0.70 10.13 7.25
C LYS A 124 -1.53 9.21 6.38
N LEU A 125 -2.67 9.70 5.91
CA LEU A 125 -3.52 8.98 4.96
C LEU A 125 -3.33 9.51 3.54
N GLY A 126 -2.93 10.76 3.39
CA GLY A 126 -2.63 11.35 2.09
C GLY A 126 -1.17 11.19 1.75
N ALA A 127 -0.86 10.30 0.80
CA ALA A 127 0.50 10.12 0.32
C ALA A 127 0.94 11.35 -0.47
N SER A 128 2.20 11.75 -0.32
CA SER A 128 2.77 12.90 -1.00
C SER A 128 2.08 14.23 -0.69
N GLU A 129 1.40 14.31 0.43
CA GLU A 129 0.88 15.58 0.96
C GLU A 129 1.96 16.18 1.86
N ASP A 130 2.37 17.37 1.50
CA ASP A 130 3.41 18.09 2.24
C ASP A 130 2.85 19.28 2.99
#